data_54f8133612fec176056aff14484c5c11
#
_entry.id   54f8133612fec176056aff14484c5c11
#
_cell.length_a   1.000
_cell.length_b   1.000
_cell.length_c   1.000
_cell.angle_alpha   90.00
_cell.angle_beta   90.00
_cell.angle_gamma   90.00
#
_symmetry.space_group_name_H-M   'P 1'
#
loop_
_entity.id
_entity.type
_entity.pdbx_description
1 polymer ?
#
loop_
_entity_poly.entity_id
_entity_poly.type
_entity_poly.pdbx_seq_one_letter_code
_entity_poly.pdbx_strand_id
1 'polypeptide(L)'
;MSYEKWKAQAQDFPVIDVRHLQGNFFPGLKQKAIGLEVGEGFTVIQTFEPHPLYAAMEALGFEHHTEQAGPAEFRASFCRMEKKDSGEDTPFKPLALLNYPMIDEELGRIAADFWSLTWQSGKRTLPYEMRLLLSLANAVGAGRMRQATRELIKAYACGVESAVLDDVFELLAWNQGIGYFSSEIGPSPLFQAYKLIKQQEKHGTERPQICQMLREKFGEKNAEVSVLQ
;
A
#
# COMPACT_ATOMS: atom_id res chain seq x y z
N MET A 1 -10.99 1.92 25.03
CA MET A 1 -10.59 3.12 25.85
C MET A 1 -11.44 4.28 25.36
N SER A 2 -11.92 5.21 26.22
CA SER A 2 -12.69 6.36 25.72
C SER A 2 -11.74 7.46 25.22
N TYR A 3 -12.18 8.26 24.24
CA TYR A 3 -11.44 9.38 23.65
C TYR A 3 -10.85 10.32 24.73
N GLU A 4 -11.62 10.69 25.72
CA GLU A 4 -11.17 11.56 26.81
C GLU A 4 -10.01 10.98 27.65
N LYS A 5 -9.97 9.64 27.82
CA LYS A 5 -8.92 8.98 28.60
C LYS A 5 -7.57 8.95 27.89
N TRP A 6 -7.55 8.60 26.63
CA TRP A 6 -6.27 8.50 25.92
C TRP A 6 -5.69 9.88 25.62
N LYS A 7 -6.55 10.89 25.42
CA LYS A 7 -6.11 12.28 25.21
C LYS A 7 -5.30 12.82 26.39
N ALA A 8 -5.67 12.46 27.62
CA ALA A 8 -4.89 12.82 28.80
C ALA A 8 -3.53 12.12 28.85
N GLN A 9 -3.42 10.91 28.28
CA GLN A 9 -2.18 10.14 28.18
C GLN A 9 -1.29 10.55 27.00
N ALA A 10 -1.81 11.32 26.03
CA ALA A 10 -1.08 11.72 24.84
C ALA A 10 0.21 12.50 25.13
N GLN A 11 0.31 13.12 26.32
CA GLN A 11 1.51 13.82 26.78
C GLN A 11 2.70 12.86 27.00
N ASP A 12 2.42 11.60 27.30
CA ASP A 12 3.43 10.57 27.58
C ASP A 12 3.82 9.78 26.32
N PHE A 13 3.18 10.06 25.19
CA PHE A 13 3.45 9.34 23.94
C PHE A 13 4.82 9.72 23.37
N PRO A 14 5.56 8.74 22.78
CA PRO A 14 6.78 9.02 22.06
C PRO A 14 6.56 10.09 20.99
N VAL A 15 7.42 11.11 20.97
CA VAL A 15 7.33 12.23 20.04
C VAL A 15 8.24 11.96 18.85
N ILE A 16 7.70 12.12 17.66
CA ILE A 16 8.40 11.99 16.37
C ILE A 16 8.36 13.36 15.68
N ASP A 17 9.46 14.11 15.75
CA ASP A 17 9.56 15.40 15.06
C ASP A 17 10.05 15.19 13.63
N VAL A 18 9.16 15.42 12.68
CA VAL A 18 9.45 15.23 11.24
C VAL A 18 9.74 16.54 10.51
N ARG A 19 9.76 17.69 11.20
CA ARG A 19 9.95 19.02 10.59
C ARG A 19 11.29 19.18 9.89
N HIS A 20 12.30 18.46 10.35
CA HIS A 20 13.67 18.54 9.83
C HIS A 20 14.03 17.39 8.88
N LEU A 21 13.10 16.46 8.66
CA LEU A 21 13.34 15.32 7.78
C LEU A 21 13.18 15.75 6.33
N GLN A 22 14.21 15.47 5.52
CA GLN A 22 14.13 15.60 4.08
C GLN A 22 13.77 14.25 3.48
N GLY A 23 12.59 14.14 2.85
CA GLY A 23 12.11 12.91 2.24
C GLY A 23 10.85 12.33 2.88
N ASN A 24 10.45 11.15 2.41
CA ASN A 24 9.20 10.52 2.84
C ASN A 24 9.38 9.77 4.17
N PHE A 25 8.86 10.31 5.26
CA PHE A 25 8.88 9.70 6.59
C PHE A 25 7.72 8.71 6.80
N PHE A 26 6.70 8.75 5.95
CA PHE A 26 5.47 7.99 6.16
C PHE A 26 5.66 6.46 6.24
N PRO A 27 6.49 5.79 5.41
CA PRO A 27 6.69 4.35 5.49
C PRO A 27 7.22 3.89 6.86
N GLY A 28 8.20 4.58 7.43
CA GLY A 28 8.73 4.26 8.76
C GLY A 28 7.73 4.57 9.87
N LEU A 29 6.98 5.66 9.74
CA LEU A 29 5.91 5.99 10.67
C LEU A 29 4.82 4.90 10.68
N LYS A 30 4.41 4.44 9.48
CA LYS A 30 3.44 3.35 9.33
C LYS A 30 3.96 2.06 9.95
N GLN A 31 5.23 1.72 9.75
CA GLN A 31 5.83 0.52 10.33
C GLN A 31 5.84 0.58 11.86
N LYS A 32 6.20 1.73 12.45
CA LYS A 32 6.11 1.95 13.90
C LYS A 32 4.67 1.82 14.40
N ALA A 33 3.70 2.42 13.69
CA ALA A 33 2.29 2.33 14.04
C ALA A 33 1.77 0.88 14.04
N ILE A 34 2.17 0.06 13.06
CA ILE A 34 1.77 -1.36 12.99
C ILE A 34 2.27 -2.14 14.20
N GLY A 35 3.45 -1.82 14.74
CA GLY A 35 4.04 -2.48 15.90
C GLY A 35 3.40 -2.13 17.25
N LEU A 36 2.53 -1.13 17.32
CA LEU A 36 1.91 -0.70 18.58
C LEU A 36 0.72 -1.58 18.98
N GLU A 37 0.52 -1.75 20.27
CA GLU A 37 -0.65 -2.43 20.84
C GLU A 37 -1.82 -1.45 21.07
N VAL A 38 -3.02 -2.00 21.31
CA VAL A 38 -4.21 -1.20 21.65
C VAL A 38 -3.95 -0.43 22.95
N GLY A 39 -4.17 0.87 22.92
CA GLY A 39 -3.89 1.80 24.01
C GLY A 39 -2.52 2.48 23.94
N GLU A 40 -1.62 2.01 23.09
CA GLU A 40 -0.35 2.70 22.79
C GLU A 40 -0.54 3.77 21.72
N GLY A 41 0.39 4.72 21.68
CA GLY A 41 0.31 5.83 20.74
C GLY A 41 1.63 6.51 20.48
N PHE A 42 1.60 7.52 19.62
CA PHE A 42 2.73 8.41 19.32
C PHE A 42 2.22 9.79 18.91
N THR A 43 3.09 10.79 19.01
CA THR A 43 2.81 12.16 18.59
C THR A 43 3.76 12.56 17.46
N VAL A 44 3.21 13.07 16.37
CA VAL A 44 3.98 13.60 15.23
C VAL A 44 3.97 15.13 15.29
N ILE A 45 5.14 15.74 15.14
CA ILE A 45 5.28 17.20 15.03
C ILE A 45 5.58 17.57 13.59
N GLN A 46 4.73 18.42 13.00
CA GLN A 46 4.86 18.93 11.63
C GLN A 46 4.67 20.45 11.56
N THR A 47 5.06 21.03 10.42
CA THR A 47 4.88 22.47 10.16
C THR A 47 3.48 22.84 9.68
N PHE A 48 2.67 21.87 9.30
CA PHE A 48 1.29 21.99 8.81
C PHE A 48 0.42 20.90 9.40
N GLU A 49 -0.88 21.05 9.32
CA GLU A 49 -1.83 20.05 9.80
C GLU A 49 -1.82 18.79 8.90
N PRO A 50 -1.51 17.59 9.46
CA PRO A 50 -1.22 16.41 8.65
C PRO A 50 -2.48 15.64 8.23
N HIS A 51 -3.43 16.25 7.54
CA HIS A 51 -4.68 15.60 7.09
C HIS A 51 -4.50 14.25 6.37
N PRO A 52 -3.51 14.06 5.48
CA PRO A 52 -3.31 12.75 4.85
C PRO A 52 -2.92 11.64 5.85
N LEU A 53 -2.31 12.03 6.97
CA LEU A 53 -1.89 11.09 8.00
C LEU A 53 -3.09 10.59 8.81
N TYR A 54 -4.12 11.40 9.00
CA TYR A 54 -5.32 11.02 9.73
C TYR A 54 -6.01 9.81 9.10
N ALA A 55 -6.34 9.90 7.82
CA ALA A 55 -6.97 8.80 7.09
C ALA A 55 -6.10 7.52 7.08
N ALA A 56 -4.78 7.67 6.99
CA ALA A 56 -3.87 6.53 6.99
C ALA A 56 -3.79 5.84 8.36
N MET A 57 -3.84 6.59 9.46
CA MET A 57 -3.81 6.05 10.82
C MET A 57 -5.18 5.50 11.23
N GLU A 58 -6.28 6.13 10.83
CA GLU A 58 -7.63 5.63 11.03
C GLU A 58 -7.83 4.25 10.37
N ALA A 59 -7.27 4.05 9.17
CA ALA A 59 -7.26 2.76 8.49
C ALA A 59 -6.51 1.67 9.28
N LEU A 60 -5.57 2.05 10.15
CA LEU A 60 -4.83 1.15 11.05
C LEU A 60 -5.49 1.00 12.44
N GLY A 61 -6.65 1.64 12.66
CA GLY A 61 -7.38 1.58 13.93
C GLY A 61 -6.94 2.61 14.97
N PHE A 62 -6.33 3.72 14.53
CA PHE A 62 -5.97 4.82 15.42
C PHE A 62 -7.03 5.91 15.41
N GLU A 63 -7.29 6.49 16.58
CA GLU A 63 -7.89 7.81 16.71
C GLU A 63 -6.79 8.88 16.78
N HIS A 64 -7.11 10.12 16.42
CA HIS A 64 -6.15 11.22 16.47
C HIS A 64 -6.70 12.42 17.20
N HIS A 65 -5.79 13.23 17.73
CA HIS A 65 -6.03 14.55 18.28
C HIS A 65 -4.89 15.47 17.86
N THR A 66 -5.22 16.64 17.30
CA THR A 66 -4.22 17.59 16.82
C THR A 66 -4.36 18.92 17.54
N GLU A 67 -3.23 19.46 17.97
CA GLU A 67 -3.10 20.78 18.58
C GLU A 67 -2.14 21.64 17.76
N GLN A 68 -2.52 22.88 17.52
CA GLN A 68 -1.60 23.87 16.97
C GLN A 68 -0.84 24.54 18.12
N ALA A 69 0.40 24.14 18.32
CA ALA A 69 1.26 24.66 19.39
C ALA A 69 1.98 25.97 19.00
N GLY A 70 2.01 26.30 17.69
CA GLY A 70 2.61 27.52 17.18
C GLY A 70 2.25 27.78 15.72
N PRO A 71 2.70 28.91 15.13
CA PRO A 71 2.38 29.27 13.73
C PRO A 71 2.80 28.22 12.69
N ALA A 72 3.84 27.46 12.99
CA ALA A 72 4.38 26.39 12.13
C ALA A 72 4.66 25.12 12.96
N GLU A 73 3.82 24.84 13.96
CA GLU A 73 3.95 23.66 14.80
C GLU A 73 2.58 23.05 15.08
N PHE A 74 2.34 21.92 14.46
CA PHE A 74 1.17 21.07 14.69
C PHE A 74 1.63 19.79 15.37
N ARG A 75 0.97 19.41 16.46
CA ARG A 75 1.20 18.19 17.22
C ARG A 75 0.01 17.28 17.03
N ALA A 76 0.18 16.26 16.21
CA ALA A 76 -0.84 15.25 15.95
C ALA A 76 -0.54 13.99 16.76
N SER A 77 -1.31 13.74 17.79
CA SER A 77 -1.23 12.55 18.64
C SER A 77 -2.17 11.48 18.12
N PHE A 78 -1.68 10.26 18.04
CA PHE A 78 -2.41 9.07 17.55
C PHE A 78 -2.41 8.01 18.64
N CYS A 79 -3.59 7.45 18.95
CA CYS A 79 -3.74 6.36 19.90
C CYS A 79 -4.41 5.17 19.21
N ARG A 80 -3.86 3.98 19.37
CA ARG A 80 -4.44 2.77 18.77
C ARG A 80 -5.65 2.32 19.58
N MET A 81 -6.83 2.43 19.01
CA MET A 81 -8.09 2.05 19.66
C MET A 81 -8.47 0.59 19.38
N GLU A 82 -8.12 0.10 18.22
CA GLU A 82 -8.36 -1.28 17.80
C GLU A 82 -7.23 -1.76 16.89
N LYS A 83 -6.93 -3.07 16.93
CA LYS A 83 -6.16 -3.70 15.87
C LYS A 83 -7.13 -3.94 14.72
N LYS A 84 -7.20 -3.00 13.79
CA LYS A 84 -7.73 -3.33 12.48
C LYS A 84 -6.65 -4.17 11.82
N ASP A 85 -6.93 -5.44 11.60
CA ASP A 85 -6.21 -6.16 10.56
C ASP A 85 -6.41 -5.32 9.31
N SER A 86 -5.34 -4.63 8.93
CA SER A 86 -5.30 -3.99 7.63
C SER A 86 -5.31 -5.12 6.61
N GLY A 87 -6.50 -5.71 6.39
CA GLY A 87 -6.75 -6.68 5.33
C GLY A 87 -6.46 -6.08 3.95
N GLU A 88 -5.92 -4.89 3.96
CA GLU A 88 -5.40 -4.12 2.85
C GLU A 88 -3.95 -3.68 3.07
N ASP A 89 -3.11 -4.56 3.58
CA ASP A 89 -1.71 -4.48 3.22
C ASP A 89 -1.60 -4.88 1.74
N THR A 90 -2.24 -4.07 0.88
CA THR A 90 -1.96 -4.14 -0.54
C THR A 90 -0.48 -3.82 -0.66
N PRO A 91 0.36 -4.82 -0.96
CA PRO A 91 1.81 -4.72 -0.78
C PRO A 91 2.47 -3.67 -1.69
N PHE A 92 1.68 -2.96 -2.49
CA PHE A 92 2.18 -2.04 -3.49
C PHE A 92 1.22 -0.85 -3.66
N LYS A 93 1.42 0.21 -2.87
CA LYS A 93 0.90 1.52 -3.27
C LYS A 93 1.70 2.00 -4.48
N PRO A 94 1.05 2.57 -5.51
CA PRO A 94 1.79 3.11 -6.64
C PRO A 94 2.74 4.22 -6.15
N LEU A 95 4.04 4.10 -6.40
CA LEU A 95 5.03 5.14 -6.09
C LEU A 95 4.68 6.49 -6.71
N ALA A 96 3.99 6.50 -7.84
CA ALA A 96 3.50 7.72 -8.46
C ALA A 96 2.67 8.58 -7.50
N LEU A 97 1.86 7.98 -6.61
CA LEU A 97 1.10 8.72 -5.61
C LEU A 97 1.99 9.40 -4.57
N LEU A 98 3.18 8.83 -4.30
CA LEU A 98 4.16 9.40 -3.40
C LEU A 98 5.00 10.49 -4.07
N ASN A 99 5.15 10.44 -5.40
CA ASN A 99 5.97 11.37 -6.17
C ASN A 99 5.19 12.61 -6.64
N TYR A 100 3.88 12.52 -6.80
CA TYR A 100 3.09 13.67 -7.24
C TYR A 100 3.20 14.91 -6.34
N PRO A 101 3.21 14.79 -4.99
CA PRO A 101 3.41 15.95 -4.13
C PRO A 101 4.77 16.65 -4.31
N MET A 102 5.79 15.94 -4.83
CA MET A 102 7.09 16.54 -5.15
C MET A 102 7.02 17.45 -6.39
N ILE A 103 6.03 17.23 -7.26
CA ILE A 103 5.78 18.05 -8.45
C ILE A 103 4.86 19.20 -8.07
N ASP A 104 3.74 18.90 -7.44
CA ASP A 104 2.72 19.84 -7.01
C ASP A 104 1.85 19.20 -5.91
N GLU A 105 1.62 19.91 -4.79
CA GLU A 105 0.87 19.38 -3.65
C GLU A 105 -0.60 19.11 -3.99
N GLU A 106 -1.23 19.99 -4.77
CA GLU A 106 -2.62 19.83 -5.18
C GLU A 106 -2.79 18.64 -6.14
N LEU A 107 -1.84 18.45 -7.05
CA LEU A 107 -1.78 17.27 -7.92
C LEU A 107 -1.65 15.99 -7.08
N GLY A 108 -0.82 16.02 -6.04
CA GLY A 108 -0.66 14.91 -5.09
C GLY A 108 -1.96 14.57 -4.39
N ARG A 109 -2.70 15.57 -3.91
CA ARG A 109 -4.01 15.41 -3.28
C ARG A 109 -5.04 14.82 -4.24
N ILE A 110 -5.17 15.39 -5.44
CA ILE A 110 -6.10 14.90 -6.47
C ILE A 110 -5.80 13.45 -6.85
N ALA A 111 -4.53 13.10 -7.02
CA ALA A 111 -4.12 11.73 -7.35
C ALA A 111 -4.46 10.75 -6.21
N ALA A 112 -4.23 11.12 -4.95
CA ALA A 112 -4.57 10.31 -3.79
C ALA A 112 -6.09 10.11 -3.65
N ASP A 113 -6.88 11.18 -3.83
CA ASP A 113 -8.34 11.12 -3.79
C ASP A 113 -8.89 10.24 -4.91
N PHE A 114 -8.37 10.38 -6.12
CA PHE A 114 -8.77 9.55 -7.25
C PHE A 114 -8.42 8.08 -7.04
N TRP A 115 -7.23 7.80 -6.49
CA TRP A 115 -6.82 6.44 -6.14
C TRP A 115 -7.74 5.85 -5.08
N SER A 116 -8.02 6.58 -4.00
CA SER A 116 -8.93 6.14 -2.93
C SER A 116 -10.33 5.90 -3.46
N LEU A 117 -10.86 6.81 -4.27
CA LEU A 117 -12.16 6.63 -4.93
C LEU A 117 -12.18 5.37 -5.79
N THR A 118 -11.09 5.08 -6.50
CA THR A 118 -11.02 3.95 -7.41
C THR A 118 -10.83 2.62 -6.66
N TRP A 119 -9.99 2.56 -5.63
CA TRP A 119 -9.55 1.30 -5.03
C TRP A 119 -10.11 1.03 -3.64
N GLN A 120 -10.36 2.04 -2.81
CA GLN A 120 -10.77 1.89 -1.41
C GLN A 120 -12.28 2.11 -1.18
N SER A 121 -13.01 2.63 -2.15
CA SER A 121 -14.42 2.91 -1.97
C SER A 121 -15.24 1.63 -1.80
N GLY A 122 -15.83 1.42 -0.64
CA GLY A 122 -16.77 0.34 -0.34
C GLY A 122 -18.09 0.37 -1.15
N LYS A 123 -18.23 1.36 -2.05
CA LYS A 123 -19.42 1.54 -2.91
C LYS A 123 -19.25 0.91 -4.31
N ARG A 124 -18.27 0.02 -4.51
CA ARG A 124 -18.03 -0.58 -5.82
C ARG A 124 -18.78 -1.89 -5.98
N THR A 125 -19.41 -2.09 -7.16
CA THR A 125 -20.15 -3.29 -7.50
C THR A 125 -19.22 -4.49 -7.76
N LEU A 126 -18.06 -4.23 -8.40
CA LEU A 126 -17.10 -5.29 -8.68
C LEU A 126 -16.26 -5.62 -7.44
N PRO A 127 -16.11 -6.89 -7.07
CA PRO A 127 -15.20 -7.33 -6.03
C PRO A 127 -13.77 -6.83 -6.28
N TYR A 128 -13.03 -6.63 -5.19
CA TYR A 128 -11.69 -6.05 -5.27
C TYR A 128 -10.73 -6.91 -6.12
N GLU A 129 -10.77 -8.23 -5.92
CA GLU A 129 -9.97 -9.22 -6.66
C GLU A 129 -10.24 -9.14 -8.17
N MET A 130 -11.52 -9.06 -8.56
CA MET A 130 -11.90 -8.92 -9.97
C MET A 130 -11.37 -7.62 -10.56
N ARG A 131 -11.38 -6.53 -9.81
CA ARG A 131 -10.83 -5.25 -10.25
C ARG A 131 -9.33 -5.33 -10.47
N LEU A 132 -8.59 -6.07 -9.61
CA LEU A 132 -7.17 -6.33 -9.79
C LEU A 132 -6.91 -7.15 -11.06
N LEU A 133 -7.70 -8.20 -11.31
CA LEU A 133 -7.56 -9.03 -12.52
C LEU A 133 -7.87 -8.24 -13.80
N LEU A 134 -8.90 -7.39 -13.78
CA LEU A 134 -9.22 -6.51 -14.91
C LEU A 134 -8.12 -5.46 -15.12
N SER A 135 -7.54 -4.90 -14.05
CA SER A 135 -6.41 -3.98 -14.13
C SER A 135 -5.17 -4.67 -14.68
N LEU A 136 -4.90 -5.91 -14.25
CA LEU A 136 -3.84 -6.77 -14.79
C LEU A 136 -4.01 -6.96 -16.30
N ALA A 137 -5.18 -7.40 -16.74
CA ALA A 137 -5.44 -7.66 -18.16
C ALA A 137 -5.31 -6.37 -19.00
N ASN A 138 -5.84 -5.25 -18.52
CA ASN A 138 -5.70 -3.96 -19.17
C ASN A 138 -4.24 -3.49 -19.23
N ALA A 139 -3.46 -3.70 -18.17
CA ALA A 139 -2.05 -3.34 -18.16
C ALA A 139 -1.24 -4.14 -19.17
N VAL A 140 -1.53 -5.45 -19.33
CA VAL A 140 -0.90 -6.29 -20.35
C VAL A 140 -1.29 -5.80 -21.75
N GLY A 141 -2.57 -5.54 -22.01
CA GLY A 141 -3.04 -5.04 -23.29
C GLY A 141 -2.42 -3.68 -23.68
N ALA A 142 -2.06 -2.87 -22.69
CA ALA A 142 -1.38 -1.59 -22.87
C ALA A 142 0.17 -1.71 -22.88
N GLY A 143 0.74 -2.91 -22.84
CA GLY A 143 2.19 -3.13 -22.79
C GLY A 143 2.86 -2.72 -21.46
N ARG A 144 2.10 -2.51 -20.39
CA ARG A 144 2.59 -2.01 -19.10
C ARG A 144 2.95 -3.18 -18.16
N MET A 145 3.96 -3.96 -18.52
CA MET A 145 4.33 -5.20 -17.80
C MET A 145 4.68 -4.96 -16.33
N ARG A 146 5.28 -3.83 -15.98
CA ARG A 146 5.58 -3.47 -14.59
C ARG A 146 4.30 -3.26 -13.75
N GLN A 147 3.31 -2.59 -14.31
CA GLN A 147 2.00 -2.43 -13.67
C GLN A 147 1.31 -3.79 -13.56
N ALA A 148 1.29 -4.57 -14.63
CA ALA A 148 0.71 -5.90 -14.65
C ALA A 148 1.31 -6.82 -13.58
N THR A 149 2.63 -6.79 -13.39
CA THR A 149 3.32 -7.55 -12.33
C THR A 149 2.80 -7.18 -10.95
N ARG A 150 2.62 -5.90 -10.67
CA ARG A 150 2.07 -5.44 -9.38
C ARG A 150 0.64 -5.90 -9.16
N GLU A 151 -0.20 -5.80 -10.18
CA GLU A 151 -1.61 -6.21 -10.06
C GLU A 151 -1.72 -7.72 -9.84
N LEU A 152 -0.88 -8.54 -10.50
CA LEU A 152 -0.80 -9.97 -10.24
C LEU A 152 -0.42 -10.27 -8.79
N ILE A 153 0.63 -9.61 -8.27
CA ILE A 153 1.09 -9.85 -6.91
C ILE A 153 0.04 -9.43 -5.88
N LYS A 154 -0.64 -8.30 -6.10
CA LYS A 154 -1.75 -7.86 -5.25
C LYS A 154 -2.90 -8.87 -5.28
N ALA A 155 -3.30 -9.33 -6.48
CA ALA A 155 -4.36 -10.31 -6.62
C ALA A 155 -4.05 -11.58 -5.85
N TYR A 156 -2.84 -12.11 -5.98
CA TYR A 156 -2.39 -13.28 -5.25
C TYR A 156 -2.36 -13.03 -3.73
N ALA A 157 -1.85 -11.89 -3.28
CA ALA A 157 -1.81 -11.52 -1.86
C ALA A 157 -3.21 -11.35 -1.26
N CYS A 158 -4.20 -10.91 -2.06
CA CYS A 158 -5.60 -10.78 -1.65
C CYS A 158 -6.38 -12.10 -1.68
N GLY A 159 -5.73 -13.22 -1.97
CA GLY A 159 -6.38 -14.54 -1.89
C GLY A 159 -6.78 -15.15 -3.24
N VAL A 160 -6.52 -14.48 -4.36
CA VAL A 160 -6.76 -15.09 -5.68
C VAL A 160 -5.93 -16.36 -5.83
N GLU A 161 -6.58 -17.47 -6.15
CA GLU A 161 -5.93 -18.76 -6.34
C GLU A 161 -5.11 -18.79 -7.63
N SER A 162 -4.01 -19.55 -7.63
CA SER A 162 -3.14 -19.65 -8.80
C SER A 162 -3.84 -20.25 -10.01
N ALA A 163 -4.86 -21.10 -9.82
CA ALA A 163 -5.70 -21.61 -10.89
C ALA A 163 -6.47 -20.51 -11.63
N VAL A 164 -6.94 -19.47 -10.91
CA VAL A 164 -7.57 -18.31 -11.54
C VAL A 164 -6.56 -17.50 -12.36
N LEU A 165 -5.30 -17.45 -11.89
CA LEU A 165 -4.23 -16.82 -12.68
C LEU A 165 -3.90 -17.62 -13.95
N ASP A 166 -4.01 -18.96 -13.92
CA ASP A 166 -3.87 -19.81 -15.10
C ASP A 166 -4.88 -19.39 -16.19
N ASP A 167 -6.17 -19.28 -15.81
CA ASP A 167 -7.23 -18.83 -16.73
C ASP A 167 -6.96 -17.42 -17.28
N VAL A 168 -6.48 -16.51 -16.45
CA VAL A 168 -6.11 -15.16 -16.89
C VAL A 168 -4.99 -15.21 -17.93
N PHE A 169 -3.95 -16.02 -17.71
CA PHE A 169 -2.85 -16.15 -18.68
C PHE A 169 -3.30 -16.81 -19.99
N GLU A 170 -4.23 -17.74 -19.95
CA GLU A 170 -4.85 -18.30 -21.17
C GLU A 170 -5.59 -17.21 -21.96
N LEU A 171 -6.39 -16.37 -21.29
CA LEU A 171 -7.06 -15.24 -21.93
C LEU A 171 -6.07 -14.20 -22.47
N LEU A 172 -4.95 -13.96 -21.78
CA LEU A 172 -3.90 -13.08 -22.28
C LEU A 172 -3.25 -13.65 -23.54
N ALA A 173 -2.96 -14.94 -23.58
CA ALA A 173 -2.42 -15.62 -24.76
C ALA A 173 -3.40 -15.56 -25.94
N TRP A 174 -4.69 -15.74 -25.68
CA TRP A 174 -5.74 -15.62 -26.68
C TRP A 174 -5.85 -14.20 -27.25
N ASN A 175 -5.97 -13.19 -26.38
CA ASN A 175 -6.24 -11.82 -26.79
C ASN A 175 -5.02 -11.11 -27.41
N GLN A 176 -3.80 -11.40 -26.92
CA GLN A 176 -2.58 -10.78 -27.42
C GLN A 176 -1.90 -11.62 -28.54
N GLY A 177 -2.30 -12.86 -28.69
CA GLY A 177 -1.71 -13.82 -29.62
C GLY A 177 -0.42 -14.45 -29.09
N ILE A 178 -0.16 -15.67 -29.60
CA ILE A 178 0.99 -16.50 -29.15
C ILE A 178 2.33 -15.81 -29.42
N GLY A 179 2.45 -15.03 -30.52
CA GLY A 179 3.66 -14.28 -30.83
C GLY A 179 4.00 -13.27 -29.75
N TYR A 180 3.05 -12.42 -29.39
CA TYR A 180 3.23 -11.42 -28.32
C TYR A 180 3.45 -12.09 -26.96
N PHE A 181 2.73 -13.15 -26.67
CA PHE A 181 2.94 -13.90 -25.43
C PHE A 181 4.38 -14.40 -25.31
N SER A 182 4.92 -14.98 -26.38
CA SER A 182 6.27 -15.55 -26.37
C SER A 182 7.37 -14.49 -26.33
N SER A 183 7.19 -13.34 -27.00
CA SER A 183 8.20 -12.29 -27.08
C SER A 183 8.17 -11.31 -25.90
N GLU A 184 6.98 -10.96 -25.41
CA GLU A 184 6.81 -9.89 -24.44
C GLU A 184 6.38 -10.39 -23.06
N ILE A 185 5.36 -11.27 -23.00
CA ILE A 185 4.84 -11.74 -21.72
C ILE A 185 5.79 -12.77 -21.10
N GLY A 186 6.21 -13.78 -21.87
CA GLY A 186 7.03 -14.90 -21.38
C GLY A 186 8.34 -14.49 -20.71
N PRO A 187 9.14 -13.56 -21.27
CA PRO A 187 10.38 -13.07 -20.66
C PRO A 187 10.13 -12.01 -19.58
N SER A 188 8.92 -11.47 -19.43
CA SER A 188 8.60 -10.36 -18.56
C SER A 188 8.70 -10.69 -17.06
N PRO A 189 8.85 -9.67 -16.19
CA PRO A 189 8.74 -9.83 -14.75
C PRO A 189 7.35 -10.36 -14.33
N LEU A 190 6.30 -10.06 -15.08
CA LEU A 190 4.95 -10.57 -14.85
C LEU A 190 4.93 -12.11 -14.87
N PHE A 191 5.47 -12.72 -15.95
CA PHE A 191 5.47 -14.16 -16.07
C PHE A 191 6.48 -14.84 -15.12
N GLN A 192 7.55 -14.13 -14.77
CA GLN A 192 8.49 -14.61 -13.75
C GLN A 192 7.83 -14.64 -12.35
N ALA A 193 7.00 -13.65 -12.01
CA ALA A 193 6.24 -13.64 -10.76
C ALA A 193 5.22 -14.78 -10.73
N TYR A 194 4.47 -14.98 -11.82
CA TYR A 194 3.55 -16.11 -11.95
C TYR A 194 4.27 -17.46 -11.79
N LYS A 195 5.39 -17.67 -12.48
CA LYS A 195 6.17 -18.92 -12.34
C LYS A 195 6.66 -19.13 -10.91
N LEU A 196 7.07 -18.08 -10.22
CA LEU A 196 7.49 -18.19 -8.83
C LEU A 196 6.34 -18.65 -7.94
N ILE A 197 5.14 -18.10 -8.09
CA ILE A 197 3.93 -18.54 -7.38
C ILE A 197 3.73 -20.05 -7.61
N LYS A 198 3.61 -20.49 -8.87
CA LYS A 198 3.34 -21.89 -9.22
C LYS A 198 4.41 -22.85 -8.67
N GLN A 199 5.68 -22.44 -8.73
CA GLN A 199 6.78 -23.27 -8.22
C GLN A 199 6.74 -23.40 -6.71
N GLN A 200 6.51 -22.31 -6.01
CA GLN A 200 6.50 -22.31 -4.55
C GLN A 200 5.28 -23.04 -3.99
N GLU A 201 4.10 -22.87 -4.57
CA GLU A 201 2.91 -23.64 -4.20
C GLU A 201 3.13 -25.15 -4.39
N LYS A 202 3.78 -25.54 -5.51
CA LYS A 202 4.14 -26.94 -5.75
C LYS A 202 5.10 -27.50 -4.69
N HIS A 203 5.93 -26.68 -4.09
CA HIS A 203 6.81 -27.06 -2.99
C HIS A 203 6.12 -27.01 -1.62
N GLY A 204 4.83 -26.66 -1.56
CA GLY A 204 4.08 -26.53 -0.31
C GLY A 204 4.43 -25.29 0.51
N THR A 205 5.04 -24.28 -0.11
CA THR A 205 5.35 -23.01 0.57
C THR A 205 4.06 -22.24 0.84
N GLU A 206 3.89 -21.76 2.06
CA GLU A 206 2.71 -21.01 2.47
C GLU A 206 2.61 -19.65 1.76
N ARG A 207 1.39 -19.22 1.44
CA ARG A 207 1.10 -17.98 0.72
C ARG A 207 1.79 -16.73 1.29
N PRO A 208 1.84 -16.48 2.63
CA PRO A 208 2.55 -15.32 3.18
C PRO A 208 4.04 -15.31 2.84
N GLN A 209 4.69 -16.46 2.84
CA GLN A 209 6.10 -16.59 2.48
C GLN A 209 6.33 -16.33 0.99
N ILE A 210 5.43 -16.84 0.13
CA ILE A 210 5.46 -16.56 -1.31
C ILE A 210 5.29 -15.06 -1.56
N CYS A 211 4.36 -14.42 -0.88
CA CYS A 211 4.15 -12.96 -0.97
C CYS A 211 5.41 -12.19 -0.55
N GLN A 212 6.11 -12.62 0.47
CA GLN A 212 7.38 -12.01 0.88
C GLN A 212 8.44 -12.16 -0.22
N MET A 213 8.61 -13.35 -0.79
CA MET A 213 9.54 -13.60 -1.90
C MET A 213 9.22 -12.74 -3.12
N LEU A 214 7.92 -12.56 -3.43
CA LEU A 214 7.47 -11.70 -4.53
C LEU A 214 7.82 -10.23 -4.27
N ARG A 215 7.65 -9.73 -3.03
CA ARG A 215 8.05 -8.37 -2.63
C ARG A 215 9.55 -8.17 -2.79
N GLU A 216 10.35 -9.08 -2.31
CA GLU A 216 11.82 -9.00 -2.37
C GLU A 216 12.33 -9.00 -3.81
N LYS A 217 11.72 -9.81 -4.68
CA LYS A 217 12.18 -9.99 -6.06
C LYS A 217 11.63 -8.95 -7.03
N PHE A 218 10.36 -8.58 -6.90
CA PHE A 218 9.64 -7.72 -7.85
C PHE A 218 9.16 -6.42 -7.23
N GLY A 219 9.32 -6.24 -5.94
CA GLY A 219 9.01 -5.00 -5.24
C GLY A 219 9.86 -3.84 -5.75
N GLU A 220 9.37 -2.64 -5.59
CA GLU A 220 10.09 -1.45 -5.98
C GLU A 220 11.25 -1.20 -5.01
N LYS A 221 12.44 -1.56 -5.43
CA LYS A 221 13.68 -1.38 -4.65
C LYS A 221 14.02 0.09 -4.37
N ASN A 222 13.38 1.00 -5.09
CA ASN A 222 13.45 2.45 -4.88
C ASN A 222 12.12 2.99 -4.29
N ALA A 223 11.32 2.13 -3.64
CA ALA A 223 10.40 2.66 -2.66
C ALA A 223 11.25 3.57 -1.81
N GLU A 224 10.95 4.85 -1.83
CA GLU A 224 11.74 5.86 -1.13
C GLU A 224 12.08 5.33 0.23
N VAL A 225 13.37 5.21 0.49
CA VAL A 225 13.90 4.75 1.75
C VAL A 225 13.29 5.65 2.79
N SER A 226 12.52 5.08 3.71
CA SER A 226 11.96 5.87 4.78
C SER A 226 13.08 6.58 5.51
N VAL A 227 12.96 7.87 5.71
CA VAL A 227 13.91 8.65 6.52
C VAL A 227 13.69 8.45 8.02
N LEU A 228 12.64 7.72 8.39
CA LEU A 228 12.43 7.18 9.73
C LEU A 228 12.92 5.73 9.77
N GLN A 229 13.93 5.46 10.57
CA GLN A 229 14.39 4.12 10.95
C GLN A 229 13.71 3.65 12.23
#